data_3933181b000cfd38cb042cddd345365b
#
_entry.id   3933181b000cfd38cb042cddd345365b
#
_cell.length_a   1.000
_cell.length_b   1.000
_cell.length_c   1.000
_cell.angle_alpha   90.00
_cell.angle_beta   90.00
_cell.angle_gamma   90.00
#
_symmetry.space_group_name_H-M   'P 1'
#
loop_
_entity.id
_entity.type
_entity.pdbx_description
1 polymer ?
#
loop_
_entity_poly.entity_id
_entity_poly.type
_entity_poly.pdbx_seq_one_letter_code
_entity_poly.pdbx_strand_id
1 'polypeptide(L)' 'MTKTIASIPVYDVPADAQNFIVAGYAVRFHYWASFADRAEAFAYMREYEDATPCALAVFDVAGDSADVEE' A
#
# COMPACT_ATOMS: atom_id res chain seq x y z
N MET A 1 -5.85 8.73 -8.97
CA MET A 1 -5.09 9.82 -8.31
C MET A 1 -3.78 9.30 -7.79
N THR A 2 -2.71 10.04 -7.94
CA THR A 2 -1.41 9.65 -7.40
C THR A 2 -1.17 10.33 -6.07
N LYS A 3 -0.71 9.57 -5.09
CA LYS A 3 -0.40 10.07 -3.75
C LYS A 3 1.05 9.75 -3.42
N THR A 4 1.80 10.74 -2.93
CA THR A 4 3.20 10.52 -2.53
C THR A 4 3.26 10.28 -1.04
N ILE A 5 3.79 9.13 -0.64
CA ILE A 5 3.92 8.72 0.76
C ILE A 5 5.35 8.26 0.97
N ALA A 6 6.04 8.81 1.95
CA ALA A 6 7.46 8.52 2.22
C ALA A 6 8.32 8.74 0.96
N SER A 7 8.01 9.78 0.20
CA SER A 7 8.68 10.14 -1.06
C SER A 7 8.48 9.11 -2.18
N ILE A 8 7.53 8.21 -2.04
CA ILE A 8 7.21 7.19 -3.03
C ILE A 8 5.85 7.48 -3.65
N PRO A 9 5.74 7.65 -4.97
CA PRO A 9 4.44 7.86 -5.60
C PRO A 9 3.66 6.54 -5.66
N VAL A 10 2.40 6.58 -5.20
CA VAL A 10 1.46 5.46 -5.27
C VAL A 10 0.35 5.86 -6.23
N TYR A 11 0.16 5.07 -7.28
CA TYR A 11 -0.76 5.39 -8.37
C TYR A 11 -2.15 4.81 -8.14
N ASP A 12 -3.15 5.45 -8.73
CA ASP A 12 -4.55 5.00 -8.74
C ASP A 12 -5.20 4.96 -7.35
N VAL A 13 -4.76 5.84 -6.44
CA VAL A 13 -5.32 5.93 -5.10
C VAL A 13 -6.68 6.64 -5.17
N PRO A 14 -7.78 6.00 -4.70
CA PRO A 14 -9.09 6.66 -4.70
C PRO A 14 -9.15 7.79 -3.66
N ALA A 15 -10.05 8.74 -3.89
CA ALA A 15 -10.20 9.89 -3.01
C ALA A 15 -10.64 9.49 -1.60
N ASP A 16 -11.35 8.36 -1.48
CA ASP A 16 -11.86 7.86 -0.19
C ASP A 16 -10.95 6.81 0.46
N ALA A 17 -9.71 6.68 -0.01
CA ALA A 17 -8.76 5.74 0.58
C ALA A 17 -8.50 6.07 2.05
N GLN A 18 -8.38 5.02 2.86
CA GLN A 18 -8.12 5.17 4.28
C GLN A 18 -6.63 5.39 4.56
N ASN A 19 -6.27 5.51 5.85
CA ASN A 19 -4.90 5.89 6.23
C ASN A 19 -3.84 4.85 5.90
N PHE A 20 -4.19 3.57 5.86
CA PHE A 20 -3.23 2.50 5.58
C PHE A 20 -3.53 1.90 4.23
N ILE A 21 -2.63 2.09 3.29
CA ILE A 21 -2.80 1.67 1.91
C ILE A 21 -1.87 0.50 1.61
N VAL A 22 -2.42 -0.57 1.06
CA VAL A 22 -1.63 -1.68 0.51
C VAL A 22 -1.45 -1.43 -0.98
N ALA A 23 -0.21 -1.41 -1.44
CA ALA A 23 0.11 -1.20 -2.84
C ALA A 23 1.04 -2.29 -3.35
N GLY A 24 0.89 -2.65 -4.63
CA GLY A 24 1.74 -3.63 -5.30
C GLY A 24 2.72 -2.94 -6.24
N TYR A 25 3.95 -3.41 -6.25
CA TYR A 25 5.01 -2.86 -7.09
C TYR A 25 5.21 -3.71 -8.35
N ALA A 26 4.98 -3.09 -9.50
CA ALA A 26 5.20 -3.72 -10.80
C ALA A 26 5.64 -2.63 -11.78
N VAL A 27 6.82 -2.13 -11.71
CA VAL A 27 7.37 -0.92 -12.33
C VAL A 27 7.18 0.28 -11.40
N ARG A 28 5.99 0.42 -10.82
CA ARG A 28 5.67 1.47 -9.85
C ARG A 28 4.60 0.92 -8.89
N PHE A 29 4.41 1.61 -7.78
CA PHE A 29 3.39 1.18 -6.82
C PHE A 29 2.00 1.59 -7.28
N HIS A 30 1.09 0.61 -7.31
CA HIS A 30 -0.32 0.81 -7.64
C HIS A 30 -1.18 0.44 -6.44
N TYR A 31 -2.19 1.24 -6.18
CA TYR A 31 -3.14 1.00 -5.09
C TYR A 31 -3.84 -0.36 -5.26
N TRP A 32 -3.94 -1.10 -4.17
CA TRP A 32 -4.69 -2.35 -4.11
C TRP A 32 -5.87 -2.25 -3.16
N ALA A 33 -5.64 -1.82 -1.92
CA ALA A 33 -6.68 -1.72 -0.91
C ALA A 33 -6.27 -0.70 0.14
N SER A 34 -7.23 -0.26 0.96
CA SER A 34 -6.92 0.61 2.09
C SER A 34 -7.69 0.17 3.33
N PHE A 35 -7.15 0.50 4.50
CA PHE A 35 -7.68 0.08 5.78
C PHE A 35 -7.50 1.20 6.79
N ALA A 36 -8.38 1.20 7.81
CA ALA A 36 -8.26 2.16 8.91
C ALA A 36 -7.28 1.68 9.97
N ASP A 37 -6.96 0.38 9.98
CA ASP A 37 -6.11 -0.26 10.98
C ASP A 37 -4.87 -0.84 10.31
N ARG A 38 -3.69 -0.52 10.87
CA ARG A 38 -2.42 -1.04 10.37
C ARG A 38 -2.36 -2.56 10.38
N ALA A 39 -2.89 -3.20 11.42
CA ALA A 39 -2.90 -4.65 11.53
C ALA A 39 -3.71 -5.29 10.41
N GLU A 40 -4.82 -4.68 10.03
CA GLU A 40 -5.64 -5.16 8.93
C GLU A 40 -4.91 -5.05 7.59
N ALA A 41 -4.19 -3.95 7.38
CA ALA A 41 -3.42 -3.76 6.17
C ALA A 41 -2.32 -4.82 6.04
N PHE A 42 -1.60 -5.11 7.12
CA PHE A 42 -0.57 -6.14 7.11
C PHE A 42 -1.16 -7.54 6.94
N ALA A 43 -2.31 -7.82 7.53
CA ALA A 43 -2.99 -9.10 7.34
C ALA A 43 -3.36 -9.32 5.88
N TYR A 44 -3.88 -8.28 5.23
CA TYR A 44 -4.20 -8.33 3.81
C TYR A 44 -2.93 -8.57 2.98
N MET A 45 -1.87 -7.84 3.27
CA MET A 45 -0.60 -8.00 2.55
C MET A 45 -0.08 -9.43 2.65
N ARG A 46 -0.07 -10.00 3.86
CA ARG A 46 0.41 -11.36 4.07
C ARG A 46 -0.43 -12.41 3.36
N GLU A 47 -1.73 -12.18 3.27
CA GLU A 47 -2.64 -13.10 2.59
C GLU A 47 -2.34 -13.18 1.10
N TYR A 48 -1.97 -12.07 0.48
CA TYR A 48 -1.79 -11.99 -0.96
C TYR A 48 -0.34 -11.99 -1.42
N GLU A 49 0.64 -11.87 -0.54
CA GLU A 49 2.04 -11.78 -0.96
C GLU A 49 2.53 -13.03 -1.71
N ASP A 50 2.02 -14.20 -1.34
CA ASP A 50 2.37 -15.45 -2.03
C ASP A 50 1.54 -15.69 -3.29
N ALA A 51 0.43 -14.98 -3.45
CA ALA A 51 -0.49 -15.16 -4.57
C ALA A 51 -0.18 -14.21 -5.73
N THR A 52 0.73 -13.26 -5.53
CA THR A 52 1.05 -12.28 -6.55
C THR A 52 2.57 -12.21 -6.77
N PRO A 53 3.02 -12.01 -8.02
CA PRO A 53 4.45 -11.82 -8.30
C PRO A 53 4.94 -10.42 -7.92
N CYS A 54 4.04 -9.52 -7.55
CA CYS A 54 4.40 -8.14 -7.20
C CYS A 54 4.83 -8.06 -5.74
N ALA A 55 5.85 -7.23 -5.46
CA ALA A 55 6.18 -6.89 -4.09
C ALA A 55 5.08 -6.01 -3.51
N LEU A 56 4.59 -6.34 -2.33
CA LEU A 56 3.56 -5.57 -1.66
C LEU A 56 4.16 -4.69 -0.58
N ALA A 57 3.55 -3.54 -0.34
CA ALA A 57 3.97 -2.61 0.69
C ALA A 57 2.75 -2.00 1.38
N VAL A 58 2.89 -1.69 2.66
CA VAL A 58 1.88 -0.96 3.42
C VAL A 58 2.37 0.47 3.58
N PHE A 59 1.54 1.43 3.16
CA PHE A 59 1.84 2.86 3.25
C PHE A 59 0.96 3.49 4.32
N ASP A 60 1.58 4.19 5.25
CA ASP A 60 0.89 4.96 6.29
C ASP A 60 0.82 6.42 5.83
N VAL A 61 -0.37 6.85 5.41
CA VAL A 61 -0.56 8.21 4.90
C VAL A 61 -0.38 9.24 6.01
N ALA A 62 -0.94 8.97 7.19
CA ALA A 62 -0.86 9.90 8.32
C ALA A 62 0.56 10.04 8.86
N GLY A 63 1.28 8.91 8.94
CA GLY A 63 2.66 8.90 9.43
C GLY A 63 3.71 9.14 8.35
N ASP A 64 3.30 9.24 7.09
CA ASP A 64 4.19 9.43 5.95
C ASP A 64 5.32 8.40 5.93
N SER A 65 4.97 7.13 6.10
CA SER A 65 5.94 6.04 6.13
C SER A 65 5.49 4.88 5.25
N ALA A 66 6.43 4.02 4.89
CA ALA A 66 6.16 2.86 4.07
C ALA A 66 6.95 1.66 4.57
N ASP A 67 6.30 0.49 4.60
CA ASP A 67 6.95 -0.78 4.94
C ASP A 67 6.90 -1.67 3.69
N VAL A 68 8.06 -1.98 3.15
CA VAL A 68 8.18 -2.82 1.96
C VAL A 68 8.58 -4.23 2.38
N GLU A 69 7.77 -5.20 1.96
CA GLU A 69 8.08 -6.61 2.19
C GLU A 69 8.93 -7.12 1.04
N GLU A 70 10.05 -7.74 1.36
CA GLU A 70 10.96 -8.30 0.35
C GLU A 70 10.86 -9.81 0.28
#